data_bb82ab745ff6d695d774de15fe3e97cf
#
_entry.id   bb82ab745ff6d695d774de15fe3e97cf
#
_cell.length_a   1.000
_cell.length_b   1.000
_cell.length_c   1.000
_cell.angle_alpha   90.00
_cell.angle_beta   90.00
_cell.angle_gamma   90.00
#
_symmetry.space_group_name_H-M   'P 1'
#
loop_
_entity.id
_entity.type
_entity.pdbx_description
1 polymer ?
#
loop_
_entity_poly.entity_id
_entity_poly.type
_entity_poly.pdbx_seq_one_letter_code
_entity_poly.pdbx_strand_id
1 'polypeptide(L)'
;MENTTRPLKSKISDEANAVLLLTALARAASADTNVSVPELKKVQEIMKRETGHEVVSSDVYIASKSQLFEKVPLEKSVYRWSRKMPPGRRQRLAVEIAEVCKADGEFNDMEAAYFNAMVESLRLTPSQLISIAA
;
A
#
# COMPACT_ATOMS: atom_id res chain seq x y z
N MET A 1 3.56 -21.93 22.36
CA MET A 1 3.21 -21.52 22.02
C MET A 1 2.96 -21.03 21.49
N GLU A 2 3.03 -20.59 21.28
CA GLU A 2 2.68 -19.98 20.83
C GLU A 2 2.13 -19.65 20.18
N ASN A 3 2.12 -19.48 19.92
CA ASN A 3 1.44 -19.00 19.28
C ASN A 3 0.73 -18.88 18.93
N THR A 4 0.63 -18.97 18.96
CA THR A 4 -0.24 -18.98 18.80
C THR A 4 -1.10 -18.22 18.57
N THR A 5 -1.04 -17.70 18.72
CA THR A 5 -1.88 -16.78 18.58
C THR A 5 -1.59 -15.96 17.54
N ARG A 6 -1.44 -16.39 16.50
CA ARG A 6 -1.28 -15.66 15.47
C ARG A 6 -2.41 -15.03 15.16
N PRO A 7 -2.47 -13.94 15.28
CA PRO A 7 -3.62 -13.28 15.25
C PRO A 7 -4.14 -13.25 13.95
N LEU A 8 -4.37 -12.48 13.47
CA LEU A 8 -5.12 -12.23 12.45
C LEU A 8 -4.55 -12.55 11.21
N LYS A 9 -5.12 -13.31 10.43
CA LYS A 9 -4.66 -13.58 9.13
C LYS A 9 -4.69 -12.41 8.25
N SER A 10 -5.51 -11.41 8.54
CA SER A 10 -5.58 -10.23 7.71
C SER A 10 -4.39 -9.33 7.92
N LYS A 11 -3.66 -9.48 9.00
CA LYS A 11 -2.52 -8.62 9.26
C LYS A 11 -1.29 -9.09 8.53
N ILE A 12 -0.45 -8.13 8.18
CA ILE A 12 0.83 -8.40 7.54
C ILE A 12 1.83 -8.70 8.63
N SER A 13 2.27 -9.93 8.72
CA SER A 13 3.20 -10.35 9.76
C SER A 13 4.60 -10.58 9.23
N ASP A 14 4.74 -10.75 7.94
CA ASP A 14 6.03 -11.00 7.34
C ASP A 14 6.74 -9.67 7.12
N GLU A 15 7.96 -9.58 7.57
CA GLU A 15 8.72 -8.35 7.46
C GLU A 15 8.89 -7.90 6.02
N ALA A 16 9.12 -8.82 5.10
CA ALA A 16 9.29 -8.47 3.70
C ALA A 16 7.99 -7.90 3.13
N ASN A 17 6.85 -8.45 3.52
CA ASN A 17 5.57 -7.93 3.07
C ASN A 17 5.26 -6.57 3.71
N ALA A 18 5.69 -6.37 4.94
CA ALA A 18 5.52 -5.07 5.60
C ALA A 18 6.32 -3.99 4.88
N VAL A 19 7.56 -4.31 4.45
CA VAL A 19 8.37 -3.36 3.69
C VAL A 19 7.72 -3.06 2.35
N LEU A 20 7.16 -4.08 1.70
CA LEU A 20 6.49 -3.87 0.42
C LEU A 20 5.26 -3.00 0.60
N LEU A 21 4.47 -3.24 1.64
CA LEU A 21 3.32 -2.41 1.94
C LEU A 21 3.74 -0.96 2.18
N LEU A 22 4.73 -0.74 3.03
CA LEU A 22 5.20 0.61 3.32
C LEU A 22 5.66 1.30 2.04
N THR A 23 6.39 0.60 1.19
CA THR A 23 6.89 1.19 -0.05
C THR A 23 5.72 1.56 -0.98
N ALA A 24 4.73 0.69 -1.10
CA ALA A 24 3.57 0.97 -1.95
C ALA A 24 2.80 2.19 -1.45
N LEU A 25 2.60 2.28 -0.14
CA LEU A 25 1.87 3.42 0.44
C LEU A 25 2.68 4.70 0.39
N ALA A 26 3.97 4.62 0.64
CA ALA A 26 4.84 5.80 0.60
C ALA A 26 4.93 6.36 -0.81
N ARG A 27 4.97 5.50 -1.82
CA ARG A 27 4.99 5.97 -3.21
C ARG A 27 3.64 6.53 -3.62
N ALA A 28 2.54 6.04 -3.05
CA ALA A 28 1.24 6.65 -3.28
C ALA A 28 1.24 8.08 -2.73
N ALA A 29 1.81 8.26 -1.54
CA ALA A 29 1.87 9.58 -0.92
C ALA A 29 2.76 10.54 -1.70
N SER A 30 3.76 10.02 -2.40
CA SER A 30 4.71 10.86 -3.14
C SER A 30 4.46 10.85 -4.64
N ALA A 31 3.33 10.32 -5.09
CA ALA A 31 3.06 10.15 -6.52
C ALA A 31 3.12 11.47 -7.29
N ASP A 32 2.75 12.58 -6.67
CA ASP A 32 2.82 13.89 -7.29
C ASP A 32 4.06 14.68 -6.84
N THR A 33 5.07 13.99 -6.35
CA THR A 33 6.37 14.51 -5.89
C THR A 33 6.31 15.25 -4.57
N ASN A 34 5.13 15.42 -3.97
CA ASN A 34 4.98 16.03 -2.66
C ASN A 34 4.28 15.08 -1.72
N VAL A 35 4.76 14.99 -0.50
CA VAL A 35 4.09 14.21 0.54
C VAL A 35 3.43 15.20 1.49
N SER A 36 2.12 15.26 1.46
CA SER A 36 1.39 16.15 2.35
C SER A 36 1.30 15.54 3.74
N VAL A 37 1.02 16.38 4.74
CA VAL A 37 0.86 15.90 6.11
C VAL A 37 -0.30 14.89 6.22
N PRO A 38 -1.46 15.15 5.61
CA PRO A 38 -2.54 14.17 5.67
C PRO A 38 -2.17 12.83 5.04
N GLU A 39 -1.42 12.84 3.93
CA GLU A 39 -0.98 11.61 3.29
C GLU A 39 0.00 10.86 4.18
N LEU A 40 0.95 11.58 4.78
CA LEU A 40 1.91 10.98 5.68
C LEU A 40 1.20 10.31 6.86
N LYS A 41 0.25 11.02 7.44
CA LYS A 41 -0.51 10.47 8.57
C LYS A 41 -1.31 9.24 8.17
N LYS A 42 -1.85 9.24 6.95
CA LYS A 42 -2.62 8.09 6.48
C LYS A 42 -1.72 6.86 6.30
N VAL A 43 -0.51 7.04 5.77
CA VAL A 43 0.45 5.94 5.66
C VAL A 43 0.75 5.38 7.05
N GLN A 44 1.00 6.26 8.01
CA GLN A 44 1.31 5.84 9.38
C GLN A 44 0.14 5.08 10.00
N GLU A 45 -1.07 5.55 9.78
CA GLU A 45 -2.27 4.91 10.30
C GLU A 45 -2.44 3.50 9.72
N ILE A 46 -2.29 3.37 8.42
CA ILE A 46 -2.46 2.09 7.75
C ILE A 46 -1.38 1.10 8.19
N MET A 47 -0.13 1.55 8.27
CA MET A 47 0.94 0.68 8.71
C MET A 47 0.71 0.17 10.13
N LYS A 48 0.25 1.03 11.02
CA LYS A 48 -0.07 0.62 12.38
C LYS A 48 -1.20 -0.41 12.40
N ARG A 49 -2.23 -0.16 11.61
CA ARG A 49 -3.40 -1.04 11.54
C ARG A 49 -3.03 -2.41 10.96
N GLU A 50 -2.21 -2.43 9.91
CA GLU A 50 -1.94 -3.68 9.20
C GLU A 50 -0.76 -4.46 9.75
N THR A 51 0.21 -3.80 10.35
CA THR A 51 1.42 -4.49 10.82
C THR A 51 1.61 -4.40 12.32
N GLY A 52 0.92 -3.49 12.98
CA GLY A 52 1.13 -3.25 14.41
C GLY A 52 2.33 -2.38 14.70
N HIS A 53 3.10 -2.00 13.68
CA HIS A 53 4.30 -1.18 13.87
C HIS A 53 4.02 0.27 13.63
N GLU A 54 4.61 1.14 14.43
CA GLU A 54 4.54 2.56 14.20
C GLU A 54 5.70 2.98 13.33
N VAL A 55 5.42 3.62 12.21
CA VAL A 55 6.47 4.16 11.37
C VAL A 55 6.53 5.66 11.57
N VAL A 56 7.73 6.22 11.57
CA VAL A 56 7.90 7.65 11.74
C VAL A 56 8.03 8.32 10.37
N SER A 57 7.96 9.64 10.35
CA SER A 57 7.99 10.39 9.09
C SER A 57 9.18 10.04 8.22
N SER A 58 10.36 9.91 8.82
CA SER A 58 11.55 9.59 8.04
C SER A 58 11.46 8.23 7.38
N ASP A 59 10.79 7.28 8.01
CA ASP A 59 10.60 5.95 7.40
C ASP A 59 9.81 6.06 6.11
N VAL A 60 8.77 6.89 6.11
CA VAL A 60 7.92 7.09 4.94
C VAL A 60 8.72 7.77 3.82
N TYR A 61 9.47 8.80 4.17
CA TYR A 61 10.28 9.49 3.17
C TYR A 61 11.35 8.59 2.58
N ILE A 62 12.01 7.79 3.41
CA ILE A 62 13.01 6.84 2.94
C ILE A 62 12.36 5.83 2.00
N ALA A 63 11.20 5.30 2.39
CA ALA A 63 10.51 4.30 1.57
C ALA A 63 10.06 4.90 0.24
N SER A 64 9.62 6.15 0.24
CA SER A 64 9.15 6.80 -1.00
C SER A 64 10.27 6.97 -2.01
N LYS A 65 11.51 7.04 -1.54
CA LYS A 65 12.67 7.21 -2.39
C LYS A 65 13.55 5.98 -2.46
N SER A 66 13.05 4.86 -1.96
CA SER A 66 13.84 3.64 -1.90
C SER A 66 14.18 3.13 -3.28
N GLN A 67 15.41 2.73 -3.45
CA GLN A 67 15.88 2.12 -4.68
C GLN A 67 15.79 0.61 -4.63
N LEU A 68 15.16 0.09 -3.60
CA LEU A 68 15.04 -1.33 -3.40
C LEU A 68 14.39 -2.03 -4.60
N PHE A 69 13.49 -1.35 -5.29
CA PHE A 69 12.77 -1.92 -6.41
C PHE A 69 13.22 -1.36 -7.76
N GLU A 70 14.41 -0.81 -7.83
CA GLU A 70 14.89 -0.26 -9.11
C GLU A 70 15.13 -1.32 -10.16
N LYS A 71 15.70 -2.43 -9.76
CA LYS A 71 15.98 -3.51 -10.70
C LYS A 71 14.74 -4.29 -11.06
N VAL A 72 13.85 -4.43 -10.08
CA VAL A 72 12.58 -5.08 -10.30
C VAL A 72 11.53 -4.04 -9.97
N PRO A 73 10.78 -3.56 -10.94
CA PRO A 73 9.79 -2.52 -10.66
C PRO A 73 8.84 -2.91 -9.53
N LEU A 74 8.41 -1.93 -8.77
CA LEU A 74 7.50 -2.17 -7.66
C LEU A 74 6.27 -2.93 -8.12
N GLU A 75 5.77 -2.62 -9.30
CA GLU A 75 4.60 -3.27 -9.86
C GLU A 75 4.78 -4.79 -9.97
N LYS A 76 5.97 -5.23 -10.34
CA LYS A 76 6.24 -6.66 -10.42
C LYS A 76 6.26 -7.31 -9.05
N SER A 77 6.79 -6.62 -8.06
CA SER A 77 6.82 -7.14 -6.71
C SER A 77 5.40 -7.23 -6.14
N VAL A 78 4.58 -6.23 -6.41
CA VAL A 78 3.18 -6.23 -5.99
C VAL A 78 2.42 -7.36 -6.71
N TYR A 79 2.70 -7.57 -7.99
CA TYR A 79 2.07 -8.64 -8.75
C TYR A 79 2.40 -10.01 -8.13
N ARG A 80 3.66 -10.24 -7.80
CA ARG A 80 4.07 -11.50 -7.16
C ARG A 80 3.39 -11.67 -5.82
N TRP A 81 3.33 -10.60 -5.05
CA TRP A 81 2.67 -10.61 -3.75
C TRP A 81 1.20 -10.93 -3.91
N SER A 82 0.56 -10.34 -4.93
CA SER A 82 -0.87 -10.52 -5.15
C SER A 82 -1.23 -11.99 -5.39
N ARG A 83 -0.31 -12.76 -5.96
CA ARG A 83 -0.56 -14.17 -6.24
C ARG A 83 -0.68 -15.00 -4.97
N LYS A 84 -0.18 -14.50 -3.86
CA LYS A 84 -0.24 -15.17 -2.58
C LYS A 84 -1.31 -14.61 -1.67
N MET A 85 -1.96 -13.53 -2.08
CA MET A 85 -2.98 -12.89 -1.27
C MET A 85 -4.36 -13.41 -1.62
N PRO A 86 -5.24 -13.55 -0.62
CA PRO A 86 -6.65 -13.81 -0.94
C PRO A 86 -7.25 -12.60 -1.64
N PRO A 87 -8.31 -12.78 -2.42
CA PRO A 87 -8.90 -11.66 -3.17
C PRO A 87 -9.31 -10.48 -2.30
N GLY A 88 -9.83 -10.74 -1.11
CA GLY A 88 -10.22 -9.66 -0.22
C GLY A 88 -9.04 -8.80 0.21
N ARG A 89 -7.86 -9.43 0.39
CA ARG A 89 -6.66 -8.68 0.76
C ARG A 89 -6.17 -7.81 -0.38
N ARG A 90 -6.30 -8.31 -1.62
CA ARG A 90 -5.92 -7.51 -2.79
C ARG A 90 -6.78 -6.27 -2.92
N GLN A 91 -8.10 -6.42 -2.74
CA GLN A 91 -9.00 -5.28 -2.76
C GLN A 91 -8.67 -4.30 -1.64
N ARG A 92 -8.36 -4.82 -0.46
CA ARG A 92 -8.03 -3.97 0.68
C ARG A 92 -6.79 -3.12 0.42
N LEU A 93 -5.77 -3.69 -0.22
CA LEU A 93 -4.58 -2.92 -0.55
C LEU A 93 -4.92 -1.79 -1.53
N ALA A 94 -5.77 -2.06 -2.52
CA ALA A 94 -6.19 -1.01 -3.44
C ALA A 94 -6.94 0.11 -2.71
N VAL A 95 -7.79 -0.25 -1.76
CA VAL A 95 -8.50 0.74 -0.95
C VAL A 95 -7.51 1.57 -0.13
N GLU A 96 -6.51 0.93 0.44
CA GLU A 96 -5.50 1.62 1.24
C GLU A 96 -4.69 2.59 0.40
N ILE A 97 -4.31 2.20 -0.81
CA ILE A 97 -3.59 3.08 -1.72
C ILE A 97 -4.48 4.28 -2.07
N ALA A 98 -5.76 4.03 -2.35
CA ALA A 98 -6.70 5.11 -2.64
C ALA A 98 -6.88 6.05 -1.45
N GLU A 99 -6.90 5.50 -0.25
CA GLU A 99 -7.02 6.31 0.98
C GLU A 99 -5.85 7.28 1.11
N VAL A 100 -4.64 6.80 0.83
CA VAL A 100 -3.47 7.66 0.89
C VAL A 100 -3.56 8.74 -0.19
N CYS A 101 -3.89 8.34 -1.41
CA CYS A 101 -3.95 9.30 -2.52
C CYS A 101 -4.98 10.40 -2.29
N LYS A 102 -6.06 10.08 -1.59
CA LYS A 102 -7.14 11.04 -1.35
C LYS A 102 -7.07 11.74 -0.01
N ALA A 103 -6.04 11.47 0.77
CA ALA A 103 -6.00 11.94 2.16
C ALA A 103 -5.97 13.45 2.28
N ASP A 104 -5.44 14.15 1.29
CA ASP A 104 -5.40 15.62 1.31
C ASP A 104 -6.60 16.27 0.62
N GLY A 105 -7.60 15.47 0.25
CA GLY A 105 -8.81 15.96 -0.39
C GLY A 105 -8.73 16.05 -1.90
N GLU A 106 -7.61 15.65 -2.48
CA GLU A 106 -7.43 15.69 -3.94
C GLU A 106 -7.00 14.33 -4.45
N PHE A 107 -7.30 14.09 -5.70
CA PHE A 107 -6.85 12.86 -6.35
C PHE A 107 -6.45 13.26 -7.76
N ASN A 108 -5.21 13.68 -7.92
CA ASN A 108 -4.73 14.24 -9.17
C ASN A 108 -4.33 13.16 -10.18
N ASP A 109 -3.92 13.58 -11.37
CA ASP A 109 -3.62 12.66 -12.46
C ASP A 109 -2.45 11.74 -12.16
N MET A 110 -1.44 12.24 -11.46
CA MET A 110 -0.29 11.40 -11.11
C MET A 110 -0.67 10.33 -10.11
N GLU A 111 -1.52 10.68 -9.15
CA GLU A 111 -2.03 9.72 -8.19
C GLU A 111 -2.94 8.69 -8.86
N ALA A 112 -3.75 9.14 -9.81
CA ALA A 112 -4.61 8.23 -10.55
C ALA A 112 -3.80 7.25 -11.38
N ALA A 113 -2.72 7.71 -12.01
CA ALA A 113 -1.85 6.85 -12.78
C ALA A 113 -1.19 5.80 -11.89
N TYR A 114 -0.73 6.22 -10.72
CA TYR A 114 -0.12 5.29 -9.77
C TYR A 114 -1.15 4.26 -9.29
N PHE A 115 -2.33 4.73 -8.92
CA PHE A 115 -3.40 3.85 -8.46
C PHE A 115 -3.74 2.81 -9.53
N ASN A 116 -3.87 3.24 -10.78
CA ASN A 116 -4.22 2.35 -11.88
C ASN A 116 -3.13 1.30 -12.11
N ALA A 117 -1.87 1.70 -12.01
CA ALA A 117 -0.76 0.74 -12.15
C ALA A 117 -0.80 -0.30 -11.04
N MET A 118 -1.12 0.12 -9.83
CA MET A 118 -1.19 -0.81 -8.70
C MET A 118 -2.40 -1.75 -8.83
N VAL A 119 -3.53 -1.24 -9.29
CA VAL A 119 -4.73 -2.04 -9.51
C VAL A 119 -4.44 -3.14 -10.52
N GLU A 120 -3.73 -2.81 -11.60
CA GLU A 120 -3.32 -3.81 -12.58
C GLU A 120 -2.40 -4.85 -11.96
N SER A 121 -1.44 -4.39 -11.18
CA SER A 121 -0.47 -5.29 -10.54
C SER A 121 -1.17 -6.24 -9.56
N LEU A 122 -2.23 -5.76 -8.91
CA LEU A 122 -2.99 -6.56 -7.98
C LEU A 122 -4.00 -7.49 -8.68
N ARG A 123 -4.11 -7.40 -9.99
CA ARG A 123 -4.98 -8.25 -10.81
C ARG A 123 -6.44 -8.17 -10.38
N LEU A 124 -6.90 -6.96 -10.09
CA LEU A 124 -8.29 -6.77 -9.71
C LEU A 124 -9.19 -6.75 -10.93
N THR A 125 -10.34 -7.37 -10.81
CA THR A 125 -11.33 -7.40 -11.90
C THR A 125 -12.20 -6.16 -11.84
N PRO A 126 -12.93 -5.84 -12.90
CA PRO A 126 -13.87 -4.70 -12.86
C PRO A 126 -14.90 -4.81 -11.74
N SER A 127 -15.39 -6.03 -11.46
CA SER A 127 -16.35 -6.19 -10.36
C SER A 127 -15.74 -5.85 -9.03
N GLN A 128 -14.49 -6.24 -8.82
CA GLN A 128 -13.78 -5.92 -7.58
C GLN A 128 -13.54 -4.42 -7.45
N LEU A 129 -13.27 -3.75 -8.57
CA LEU A 129 -13.08 -2.29 -8.56
C LEU A 129 -14.38 -1.56 -8.24
N ILE A 130 -15.48 -2.02 -8.76
CA ILE A 130 -16.77 -1.42 -8.47
C ILE A 130 -17.08 -1.54 -6.98
N SER A 131 -16.75 -2.67 -6.39
CA SER A 131 -16.92 -2.88 -4.96
C SER A 131 -16.14 -1.87 -4.14
N ILE A 132 -14.93 -1.54 -4.57
CA ILE A 132 -14.10 -0.54 -3.91
C ILE A 132 -14.71 0.84 -4.04
N ALA A 133 -15.20 1.16 -5.21
CA ALA A 133 -15.73 2.49 -5.48
C ALA A 133 -17.06 2.74 -4.76
N ALA A 134 -17.77 1.70 -4.44
CA ALA A 134 -19.00 1.84 -3.69
C ALA A 134 -18.71 2.14 -2.24
#